data_70e8ecd8dbea9932da0f5a7cd937eb97
#
_entry.id   70e8ecd8dbea9932da0f5a7cd937eb97
#
_cell.length_a   1.000
_cell.length_b   1.000
_cell.length_c   1.000
_cell.angle_alpha   90.00
_cell.angle_beta   90.00
_cell.angle_gamma   90.00
#
_symmetry.space_group_name_H-M   'P 1'
#
loop_
_entity.id
_entity.type
_entity.pdbx_description
1 polymer ?
#
loop_
_entity_poly.entity_id
_entity_poly.type
_entity_poly.pdbx_seq_one_letter_code
_entity_poly.pdbx_strand_id
1 'polypeptide(L)'
;MIYVLNRGSETPAFFPCKRVTVFNLEEELIREFGCKVHPEDADDSAPDGSFMWPTSVTLDSTGNAYVADEWLNRISVFDKEGNCFAKWGTKGSSDGEIDRPSGMAFDKQDNLYLVDSANHRIQIFTKEGRFLSSFGTHGTGDGELNYPWGIAIDHNGDIYIADWRNDRIQKFGPNGEFLMKFGGPGQADGEFFRPTSVAVDKDGLIYVTDFKNDRLQVFDSQGNFVTKLLGEATLSKWGRQRVELEPMMVKGRELAQGLEEREKLFHGPIGVEVDDDGRVFVIECSRQRMQVFKKQGAIYDGGPL
;
A
#
# COMPACT_ATOMS: atom_id res chain seq x y z
N MET A 1 0.69 16.05 -3.23
CA MET A 1 1.27 15.12 -4.24
C MET A 1 0.92 13.70 -3.85
N ILE A 2 0.56 12.88 -4.83
CA ILE A 2 0.19 11.48 -4.66
C ILE A 2 1.21 10.64 -5.40
N TYR A 3 1.90 9.75 -4.68
CA TYR A 3 2.89 8.83 -5.23
C TYR A 3 2.24 7.46 -5.40
N VAL A 4 2.16 6.97 -6.63
CA VAL A 4 1.55 5.67 -6.96
C VAL A 4 2.62 4.74 -7.50
N LEU A 5 2.82 3.63 -6.78
CA LEU A 5 3.74 2.60 -7.21
C LEU A 5 3.07 1.66 -8.21
N ASN A 6 3.64 1.57 -9.40
CA ASN A 6 3.18 0.69 -10.46
C ASN A 6 4.06 -0.57 -10.48
N ARG A 7 3.48 -1.70 -10.10
CA ARG A 7 4.19 -3.00 -10.13
C ARG A 7 4.26 -3.60 -11.53
N GLY A 8 3.40 -3.16 -12.44
CA GLY A 8 3.28 -3.70 -13.78
C GLY A 8 2.62 -5.09 -13.84
N SER A 9 2.42 -5.59 -15.06
CA SER A 9 1.92 -6.95 -15.33
C SER A 9 3.09 -7.91 -15.50
N GLU A 10 2.92 -9.18 -15.12
CA GLU A 10 3.91 -10.25 -15.36
C GLU A 10 3.98 -10.66 -16.83
N THR A 11 3.02 -10.26 -17.67
CA THR A 11 3.04 -10.60 -19.10
C THR A 11 4.07 -9.76 -19.84
N PRO A 12 5.05 -10.38 -20.54
CA PRO A 12 6.16 -9.67 -21.18
C PRO A 12 5.73 -8.73 -22.33
N ALA A 13 4.52 -8.88 -22.84
CA ALA A 13 4.11 -8.26 -24.11
C ALA A 13 3.51 -6.86 -23.97
N PHE A 14 3.08 -6.42 -22.78
CA PHE A 14 2.37 -5.16 -22.62
C PHE A 14 2.91 -4.33 -21.46
N PHE A 15 3.73 -3.34 -21.80
CA PHE A 15 4.18 -2.18 -21.03
C PHE A 15 5.25 -2.39 -19.95
N PRO A 16 6.35 -1.66 -20.02
CA PRO A 16 7.36 -1.54 -18.97
C PRO A 16 6.85 -0.58 -17.89
N CYS A 17 5.90 -1.02 -17.04
CA CYS A 17 5.20 -0.14 -16.09
C CYS A 17 5.69 -0.26 -14.65
N LYS A 18 6.96 -0.69 -14.43
CA LYS A 18 7.52 -0.75 -13.07
C LYS A 18 8.15 0.59 -12.75
N ARG A 19 7.38 1.47 -12.13
CA ARG A 19 7.78 2.86 -11.85
C ARG A 19 6.93 3.45 -10.74
N VAL A 20 7.35 4.56 -10.21
CA VAL A 20 6.53 5.44 -9.39
C VAL A 20 5.98 6.55 -10.26
N THR A 21 4.68 6.76 -10.22
CA THR A 21 3.98 7.86 -10.90
C THR A 21 3.50 8.85 -9.85
N VAL A 22 3.77 10.14 -10.06
CA VAL A 22 3.39 11.21 -9.15
C VAL A 22 2.31 12.09 -9.79
N PHE A 23 1.18 12.23 -9.09
CA PHE A 23 0.05 13.03 -9.49
C PHE A 23 -0.22 14.17 -8.49
N ASN A 24 -0.93 15.20 -8.94
CA ASN A 24 -1.63 16.12 -8.04
C ASN A 24 -3.09 15.67 -7.82
N LEU A 25 -3.84 16.43 -7.03
CA LEU A 25 -5.25 16.14 -6.74
C LEU A 25 -6.19 16.43 -7.93
N GLU A 26 -5.72 17.19 -8.92
CA GLU A 26 -6.42 17.49 -10.16
C GLU A 26 -6.23 16.39 -11.23
N GLU A 27 -5.67 15.24 -10.83
CA GLU A 27 -5.34 14.10 -11.70
C GLU A 27 -4.28 14.42 -12.77
N GLU A 28 -3.47 15.47 -12.59
CA GLU A 28 -2.41 15.79 -13.54
C GLU A 28 -1.14 15.02 -13.21
N LEU A 29 -0.56 14.41 -14.24
CA LEU A 29 0.74 13.76 -14.15
C LEU A 29 1.84 14.81 -13.93
N ILE A 30 2.52 14.71 -12.80
CA ILE A 30 3.62 15.61 -12.46
C ILE A 30 4.95 15.03 -12.94
N ARG A 31 5.21 13.74 -12.63
CA ARG A 31 6.43 13.03 -13.03
C ARG A 31 6.29 11.53 -12.91
N GLU A 32 7.26 10.84 -13.50
CA GLU A 32 7.46 9.41 -13.31
C GLU A 32 8.95 9.15 -13.09
N PHE A 33 9.29 8.16 -12.25
CA PHE A 33 10.66 7.74 -12.02
C PHE A 33 10.76 6.26 -11.71
N GLY A 34 11.99 5.75 -11.78
CA GLY A 34 12.25 4.32 -11.72
C GLY A 34 12.04 3.66 -13.08
N CYS A 35 12.60 2.50 -13.25
CA CYS A 35 12.50 1.73 -14.49
C CYS A 35 12.46 0.23 -14.21
N LYS A 36 11.99 -0.54 -15.19
CA LYS A 36 12.01 -2.00 -15.11
C LYS A 36 13.43 -2.51 -15.32
N VAL A 37 13.87 -3.48 -14.50
CA VAL A 37 15.03 -4.32 -14.79
C VAL A 37 14.59 -5.57 -15.57
N HIS A 38 15.43 -6.08 -16.47
CA HIS A 38 15.18 -7.35 -17.12
C HIS A 38 15.35 -8.52 -16.13
N PRO A 39 14.55 -9.59 -16.20
CA PRO A 39 14.65 -10.71 -15.25
C PRO A 39 16.04 -11.35 -15.15
N GLU A 40 16.80 -11.36 -16.25
CA GLU A 40 18.17 -11.88 -16.29
C GLU A 40 19.18 -11.00 -15.55
N ASP A 41 18.86 -9.69 -15.38
CA ASP A 41 19.69 -8.70 -14.71
C ASP A 41 19.13 -8.35 -13.32
N ALA A 42 18.12 -9.09 -12.84
CA ALA A 42 17.43 -8.81 -11.57
C ALA A 42 18.13 -9.46 -10.39
N ASP A 43 19.36 -9.07 -10.13
CA ASP A 43 20.22 -9.46 -9.03
C ASP A 43 20.84 -8.21 -8.34
N ASP A 44 21.89 -8.41 -7.56
CA ASP A 44 22.58 -7.34 -6.84
C ASP A 44 23.24 -6.30 -7.77
N SER A 45 23.50 -6.66 -9.04
CA SER A 45 24.04 -5.76 -10.06
C SER A 45 22.98 -4.90 -10.77
N ALA A 46 21.71 -5.12 -10.48
CA ALA A 46 20.62 -4.38 -11.10
C ALA A 46 20.85 -2.85 -10.98
N PRO A 47 20.63 -2.09 -12.07
CA PRO A 47 20.89 -0.65 -12.09
C PRO A 47 20.18 0.11 -10.98
N ASP A 48 20.78 1.22 -10.54
CA ASP A 48 20.17 2.09 -9.55
C ASP A 48 18.83 2.64 -10.06
N GLY A 49 17.83 2.64 -9.18
CA GLY A 49 16.49 3.08 -9.53
C GLY A 49 15.68 2.11 -10.40
N SER A 50 16.20 0.91 -10.66
CA SER A 50 15.43 -0.12 -11.37
C SER A 50 14.59 -0.97 -10.42
N PHE A 51 13.48 -1.52 -10.92
CA PHE A 51 12.54 -2.34 -10.16
C PHE A 51 12.28 -3.68 -10.85
N MET A 52 12.16 -4.73 -10.02
CA MET A 52 11.67 -6.04 -10.47
C MET A 52 10.27 -6.33 -9.93
N TRP A 53 10.08 -6.31 -8.61
CA TRP A 53 8.77 -6.43 -7.94
C TRP A 53 8.64 -5.42 -6.81
N PRO A 54 8.45 -4.13 -7.15
CA PRO A 54 8.30 -3.10 -6.14
C PRO A 54 6.98 -3.29 -5.38
N THR A 55 7.01 -3.09 -4.05
CA THR A 55 5.90 -3.40 -3.13
C THR A 55 5.35 -2.20 -2.41
N SER A 56 6.20 -1.24 -2.05
CA SER A 56 5.80 -0.07 -1.27
C SER A 56 6.60 1.16 -1.66
N VAL A 57 5.98 2.33 -1.52
CA VAL A 57 6.64 3.64 -1.59
C VAL A 57 6.23 4.45 -0.38
N THR A 58 7.19 5.09 0.28
CA THR A 58 6.96 6.03 1.39
C THR A 58 7.91 7.21 1.27
N LEU A 59 7.61 8.32 1.96
CA LEU A 59 8.41 9.54 1.92
C LEU A 59 9.03 9.83 3.29
N ASP A 60 10.29 10.29 3.29
CA ASP A 60 10.89 10.87 4.49
C ASP A 60 10.38 12.31 4.74
N SER A 61 10.73 12.89 5.88
CA SER A 61 10.34 14.27 6.26
C SER A 61 10.87 15.34 5.29
N THR A 62 11.89 15.01 4.50
CA THR A 62 12.46 15.91 3.48
C THR A 62 11.84 15.71 2.10
N GLY A 63 10.97 14.71 1.94
CA GLY A 63 10.23 14.41 0.70
C GLY A 63 11.00 13.53 -0.29
N ASN A 64 12.04 12.83 0.15
CA ASN A 64 12.67 11.77 -0.63
C ASN A 64 11.78 10.53 -0.62
N ALA A 65 11.71 9.84 -1.75
CA ALA A 65 10.88 8.64 -1.91
C ALA A 65 11.72 7.38 -1.72
N TYR A 66 11.26 6.50 -0.83
CA TYR A 66 11.84 5.19 -0.56
C TYR A 66 10.96 4.12 -1.20
N VAL A 67 11.54 3.26 -2.01
CA VAL A 67 10.81 2.19 -2.72
C VAL A 67 11.40 0.84 -2.35
N ALA A 68 10.56 -0.04 -1.77
CA ALA A 68 10.92 -1.42 -1.48
C ALA A 68 10.69 -2.31 -2.71
N ASP A 69 11.60 -3.25 -2.94
CA ASP A 69 11.48 -4.27 -4.00
C ASP A 69 11.66 -5.66 -3.40
N GLU A 70 10.59 -6.47 -3.44
CA GLU A 70 10.58 -7.81 -2.81
C GLU A 70 11.44 -8.84 -3.54
N TRP A 71 11.70 -8.66 -4.84
CA TRP A 71 12.57 -9.56 -5.58
C TRP A 71 14.04 -9.21 -5.41
N LEU A 72 14.36 -7.92 -5.52
CA LEU A 72 15.72 -7.42 -5.38
C LEU A 72 16.16 -7.34 -3.91
N ASN A 73 15.23 -7.52 -2.96
CA ASN A 73 15.50 -7.42 -1.52
C ASN A 73 16.26 -6.15 -1.16
N ARG A 74 15.81 -5.02 -1.70
CA ARG A 74 16.46 -3.72 -1.51
C ARG A 74 15.47 -2.57 -1.40
N ILE A 75 15.95 -1.48 -0.84
CA ILE A 75 15.29 -0.19 -0.80
C ILE A 75 16.06 0.74 -1.73
N SER A 76 15.37 1.38 -2.67
CA SER A 76 15.93 2.43 -3.54
C SER A 76 15.41 3.78 -3.09
N VAL A 77 16.30 4.79 -3.02
CA VAL A 77 15.98 6.13 -2.51
C VAL A 77 16.11 7.15 -3.63
N PHE A 78 15.06 7.95 -3.81
CA PHE A 78 14.95 8.95 -4.87
C PHE A 78 14.74 10.34 -4.26
N ASP A 79 15.36 11.33 -4.87
CA ASP A 79 15.12 12.73 -4.54
C ASP A 79 13.74 13.22 -5.06
N LYS A 80 13.39 14.47 -4.77
CA LYS A 80 12.14 15.08 -5.22
C LYS A 80 12.03 15.18 -6.74
N GLU A 81 13.12 15.18 -7.44
CA GLU A 81 13.23 15.23 -8.90
C GLU A 81 13.07 13.84 -9.52
N GLY A 82 13.18 12.77 -8.72
CA GLY A 82 13.06 11.37 -9.14
C GLY A 82 14.40 10.74 -9.53
N ASN A 83 15.54 11.35 -9.14
CA ASN A 83 16.86 10.77 -9.33
C ASN A 83 17.15 9.77 -8.21
N CYS A 84 17.55 8.55 -8.54
CA CYS A 84 18.00 7.57 -7.57
C CYS A 84 19.41 7.95 -7.09
N PHE A 85 19.57 8.22 -5.80
CA PHE A 85 20.84 8.63 -5.23
C PHE A 85 21.40 7.66 -4.18
N ALA A 86 20.57 6.72 -3.70
CA ALA A 86 21.00 5.70 -2.76
C ALA A 86 20.21 4.41 -2.94
N LYS A 87 20.82 3.29 -2.57
CA LYS A 87 20.14 2.00 -2.41
C LYS A 87 20.81 1.23 -1.27
N TRP A 88 20.04 0.42 -0.58
CA TRP A 88 20.52 -0.46 0.48
C TRP A 88 19.58 -1.65 0.65
N GLY A 89 20.06 -2.68 1.36
CA GLY A 89 19.39 -3.95 1.60
C GLY A 89 20.21 -5.10 1.07
N THR A 90 20.25 -6.17 1.83
CA THR A 90 20.92 -7.42 1.49
C THR A 90 19.98 -8.56 1.81
N LYS A 91 19.82 -9.52 0.92
CA LYS A 91 18.96 -10.67 1.15
C LYS A 91 19.51 -11.54 2.28
N GLY A 92 18.65 -11.85 3.26
CA GLY A 92 18.98 -12.75 4.34
C GLY A 92 17.99 -12.67 5.51
N SER A 93 18.37 -13.28 6.65
CA SER A 93 17.54 -13.35 7.85
C SER A 93 18.21 -12.80 9.12
N SER A 94 19.46 -12.40 9.04
CA SER A 94 20.17 -11.74 10.15
C SER A 94 19.62 -10.33 10.37
N ASP A 95 19.99 -9.70 11.47
CA ASP A 95 19.67 -8.31 11.74
C ASP A 95 20.26 -7.39 10.65
N GLY A 96 19.40 -6.54 10.08
CA GLY A 96 19.75 -5.67 8.96
C GLY A 96 19.66 -6.32 7.58
N GLU A 97 19.59 -7.65 7.47
CA GLU A 97 19.26 -8.34 6.23
C GLU A 97 17.74 -8.42 6.05
N ILE A 98 17.27 -8.46 4.82
CA ILE A 98 15.83 -8.44 4.48
C ILE A 98 15.49 -9.55 3.49
N ASP A 99 14.30 -10.15 3.63
CA ASP A 99 13.75 -11.09 2.64
C ASP A 99 12.30 -10.74 2.32
N ARG A 100 12.06 -10.41 1.05
CA ARG A 100 10.76 -9.96 0.52
C ARG A 100 10.16 -8.80 1.31
N PRO A 101 10.83 -7.64 1.34
CA PRO A 101 10.28 -6.46 1.99
C PRO A 101 8.95 -6.06 1.35
N SER A 102 7.97 -5.65 2.17
CA SER A 102 6.66 -5.22 1.68
C SER A 102 6.34 -3.79 2.11
N GLY A 103 5.57 -3.57 3.17
CA GLY A 103 5.17 -2.25 3.63
C GLY A 103 6.31 -1.49 4.30
N MET A 104 6.26 -0.17 4.20
CA MET A 104 7.19 0.75 4.86
C MET A 104 6.45 1.95 5.43
N ALA A 105 6.89 2.45 6.57
CA ALA A 105 6.43 3.70 7.15
C ALA A 105 7.57 4.41 7.88
N PHE A 106 7.59 5.74 7.86
CA PHE A 106 8.50 6.54 8.66
C PHE A 106 7.84 6.98 9.96
N ASP A 107 8.60 7.00 11.04
CA ASP A 107 8.21 7.68 12.27
C ASP A 107 8.58 9.18 12.20
N LYS A 108 8.22 9.94 13.25
CA LYS A 108 8.52 11.36 13.35
C LYS A 108 10.00 11.71 13.48
N GLN A 109 10.85 10.72 13.71
CA GLN A 109 12.30 10.82 13.81
C GLN A 109 13.03 10.42 12.54
N ASP A 110 12.29 10.17 11.44
CA ASP A 110 12.80 9.62 10.18
C ASP A 110 13.46 8.23 10.36
N ASN A 111 13.00 7.41 11.31
CA ASN A 111 13.32 5.99 11.31
C ASN A 111 12.35 5.26 10.41
N LEU A 112 12.89 4.39 9.55
CA LEU A 112 12.10 3.58 8.62
C LEU A 112 11.75 2.25 9.27
N TYR A 113 10.45 2.01 9.41
CA TYR A 113 9.89 0.72 9.79
C TYR A 113 9.60 -0.07 8.52
N LEU A 114 10.23 -1.23 8.39
CA LEU A 114 10.16 -2.10 7.23
C LEU A 114 9.53 -3.44 7.59
N VAL A 115 8.50 -3.81 6.85
CA VAL A 115 7.92 -5.16 6.94
C VAL A 115 8.81 -6.13 6.17
N ASP A 116 9.53 -6.98 6.90
CA ASP A 116 10.40 -8.04 6.40
C ASP A 116 9.60 -9.34 6.31
N SER A 117 8.76 -9.44 5.25
CA SER A 117 7.63 -10.36 5.19
C SER A 117 8.00 -11.83 5.26
N ALA A 118 9.02 -12.27 4.54
CA ALA A 118 9.42 -13.68 4.54
C ALA A 118 10.16 -14.08 5.84
N ASN A 119 10.70 -13.10 6.56
CA ASN A 119 11.29 -13.28 7.89
C ASN A 119 10.28 -13.09 9.02
N HIS A 120 9.01 -12.77 8.70
CA HIS A 120 7.92 -12.66 9.69
C HIS A 120 8.18 -11.64 10.80
N ARG A 121 8.82 -10.52 10.48
CA ARG A 121 9.22 -9.49 11.45
C ARG A 121 9.09 -8.10 10.88
N ILE A 122 9.20 -7.11 11.77
CA ILE A 122 9.38 -5.71 11.43
C ILE A 122 10.79 -5.33 11.83
N GLN A 123 11.52 -4.68 10.94
CA GLN A 123 12.83 -4.11 11.23
C GLN A 123 12.77 -2.59 11.18
N ILE A 124 13.53 -1.95 12.05
CA ILE A 124 13.66 -0.50 12.14
C ILE A 124 15.05 -0.10 11.70
N PHE A 125 15.12 0.85 10.77
CA PHE A 125 16.36 1.36 10.21
C PHE A 125 16.41 2.88 10.33
N THR A 126 17.62 3.45 10.30
CA THR A 126 17.75 4.86 9.95
C THR A 126 17.41 5.03 8.46
N LYS A 127 17.13 6.24 8.02
CA LYS A 127 16.88 6.51 6.60
C LYS A 127 18.05 6.18 5.66
N GLU A 128 19.27 6.08 6.20
CA GLU A 128 20.46 5.64 5.46
C GLU A 128 20.62 4.10 5.42
N GLY A 129 19.67 3.34 5.99
CA GLY A 129 19.66 1.88 5.97
C GLY A 129 20.50 1.21 7.09
N ARG A 130 20.88 1.94 8.16
CA ARG A 130 21.51 1.34 9.32
C ARG A 130 20.47 0.70 10.23
N PHE A 131 20.60 -0.59 10.50
CA PHE A 131 19.74 -1.34 11.41
C PHE A 131 19.77 -0.74 12.84
N LEU A 132 18.59 -0.64 13.44
CA LEU A 132 18.39 -0.15 14.80
C LEU A 132 17.84 -1.25 15.71
N SER A 133 16.74 -1.87 15.35
CA SER A 133 16.07 -2.92 16.13
C SER A 133 15.10 -3.71 15.28
N SER A 134 14.53 -4.79 15.82
CA SER A 134 13.48 -5.57 15.19
C SER A 134 12.53 -6.16 16.23
N PHE A 135 11.30 -6.47 15.80
CA PHE A 135 10.32 -7.19 16.60
C PHE A 135 9.41 -8.06 15.72
N GLY A 136 8.69 -8.97 16.34
CA GLY A 136 7.87 -9.97 15.67
C GLY A 136 8.65 -11.25 15.39
N THR A 137 7.94 -12.38 15.42
CA THR A 137 8.43 -13.72 15.09
C THR A 137 7.35 -14.50 14.39
N HIS A 138 7.71 -15.57 13.66
CA HIS A 138 6.73 -16.40 12.97
C HIS A 138 5.76 -17.09 13.94
N GLY A 139 4.46 -16.92 13.70
CA GLY A 139 3.43 -17.63 14.46
C GLY A 139 2.03 -17.02 14.35
N THR A 140 1.14 -17.43 15.27
CA THR A 140 -0.27 -17.00 15.34
C THR A 140 -0.65 -16.36 16.67
N GLY A 141 0.25 -16.39 17.65
CA GLY A 141 0.08 -15.76 18.96
C GLY A 141 0.09 -14.25 18.92
N ASP A 142 -0.03 -13.62 20.09
CA ASP A 142 0.05 -12.17 20.25
C ASP A 142 1.50 -11.73 20.03
N GLY A 143 1.70 -10.74 19.15
CA GLY A 143 3.03 -10.29 18.74
C GLY A 143 3.74 -11.19 17.71
N GLU A 144 3.22 -12.38 17.44
CA GLU A 144 3.70 -13.23 16.34
C GLU A 144 3.04 -12.85 15.02
N LEU A 145 3.76 -12.98 13.92
CA LEU A 145 3.36 -12.55 12.58
C LEU A 145 3.46 -13.69 11.56
N ASN A 146 2.63 -13.66 10.53
CA ASN A 146 2.69 -14.64 9.45
C ASN A 146 2.58 -13.95 8.09
N TYR A 147 3.71 -13.75 7.42
CA TYR A 147 3.81 -12.97 6.19
C TYR A 147 3.11 -11.61 6.34
N PRO A 148 3.50 -10.75 7.29
CA PRO A 148 2.93 -9.41 7.40
C PRO A 148 3.14 -8.64 6.09
N TRP A 149 2.20 -7.71 5.76
CA TRP A 149 2.26 -7.01 4.48
C TRP A 149 2.28 -5.50 4.63
N GLY A 150 1.20 -4.90 5.08
CA GLY A 150 1.07 -3.46 5.27
C GLY A 150 1.43 -3.00 6.67
N ILE A 151 1.87 -1.76 6.78
CA ILE A 151 2.23 -1.09 8.03
C ILE A 151 1.75 0.36 8.02
N ALA A 152 1.29 0.84 9.15
CA ALA A 152 1.05 2.26 9.40
C ALA A 152 1.55 2.63 10.80
N ILE A 153 1.91 3.90 10.99
CA ILE A 153 2.29 4.47 12.27
C ILE A 153 1.36 5.65 12.55
N ASP A 154 0.67 5.63 13.69
CA ASP A 154 -0.22 6.71 14.06
C ASP A 154 0.53 7.91 14.68
N HIS A 155 -0.20 8.97 15.00
CA HIS A 155 0.35 10.18 15.57
C HIS A 155 0.97 10.00 16.99
N ASN A 156 0.64 8.91 17.68
CA ASN A 156 1.24 8.54 18.98
C ASN A 156 2.52 7.72 18.80
N GLY A 157 2.80 7.24 17.59
CA GLY A 157 3.88 6.33 17.28
C GLY A 157 3.49 4.86 17.41
N ASP A 158 2.21 4.55 17.63
CA ASP A 158 1.73 3.17 17.64
C ASP A 158 1.71 2.60 16.22
N ILE A 159 2.10 1.33 16.10
CA ILE A 159 2.36 0.66 14.84
C ILE A 159 1.24 -0.34 14.55
N TYR A 160 0.64 -0.25 13.40
CA TYR A 160 -0.42 -1.16 12.93
C TYR A 160 0.10 -2.02 11.80
N ILE A 161 -0.07 -3.34 11.91
CA ILE A 161 0.45 -4.33 10.96
C ILE A 161 -0.70 -5.15 10.39
N ALA A 162 -0.80 -5.20 9.06
CA ALA A 162 -1.64 -6.15 8.36
C ALA A 162 -0.95 -7.53 8.35
N ASP A 163 -1.35 -8.41 9.26
CA ASP A 163 -0.82 -9.76 9.45
C ASP A 163 -1.51 -10.71 8.45
N TRP A 164 -1.05 -10.64 7.20
CA TRP A 164 -1.72 -11.09 5.99
C TRP A 164 -2.18 -12.55 6.02
N ARG A 165 -1.34 -13.49 6.49
CA ARG A 165 -1.70 -14.91 6.54
C ARG A 165 -2.46 -15.33 7.80
N ASN A 166 -2.50 -14.45 8.79
CA ASN A 166 -3.30 -14.66 10.00
C ASN A 166 -4.67 -13.95 9.91
N ASP A 167 -4.95 -13.27 8.78
CA ASP A 167 -6.22 -12.59 8.52
C ASP A 167 -6.64 -11.64 9.65
N ARG A 168 -5.69 -10.85 10.18
CA ARG A 168 -5.91 -9.92 11.31
C ARG A 168 -5.06 -8.66 11.18
N ILE A 169 -5.39 -7.66 11.98
CA ILE A 169 -4.52 -6.50 12.26
C ILE A 169 -3.98 -6.64 13.67
N GLN A 170 -2.70 -6.34 13.86
CA GLN A 170 -2.09 -6.21 15.17
C GLN A 170 -1.57 -4.80 15.36
N LYS A 171 -1.75 -4.28 16.58
CA LYS A 171 -1.23 -2.98 17.04
C LYS A 171 -0.09 -3.22 18.03
N PHE A 172 0.99 -2.50 17.81
CA PHE A 172 2.18 -2.51 18.67
C PHE A 172 2.48 -1.09 19.14
N GLY A 173 3.11 -0.96 20.28
CA GLY A 173 3.68 0.31 20.72
C GLY A 173 4.98 0.64 19.99
N PRO A 174 5.52 1.85 20.20
CA PRO A 174 6.71 2.35 19.51
C PRO A 174 7.97 1.48 19.68
N ASN A 175 8.03 0.71 20.76
CA ASN A 175 9.15 -0.19 21.05
C ASN A 175 8.90 -1.64 20.56
N GLY A 176 7.80 -1.89 19.84
CA GLY A 176 7.43 -3.21 19.34
C GLY A 176 6.69 -4.10 20.34
N GLU A 177 6.25 -3.57 21.50
CA GLU A 177 5.39 -4.30 22.44
C GLU A 177 3.99 -4.49 21.88
N PHE A 178 3.45 -5.71 21.96
CA PHE A 178 2.08 -6.00 21.53
C PHE A 178 1.07 -5.24 22.41
N LEU A 179 0.12 -4.54 21.78
CA LEU A 179 -0.93 -3.80 22.47
C LEU A 179 -2.30 -4.44 22.28
N MET A 180 -2.69 -4.72 21.04
CA MET A 180 -3.98 -5.32 20.73
C MET A 180 -4.00 -5.97 19.36
N LYS A 181 -5.02 -6.78 19.11
CA LYS A 181 -5.34 -7.32 17.78
C LYS A 181 -6.84 -7.27 17.55
N PHE A 182 -7.24 -7.20 16.30
CA PHE A 182 -8.64 -7.32 15.88
C PHE A 182 -8.75 -7.97 14.51
N GLY A 183 -9.97 -8.39 14.17
CA GLY A 183 -10.22 -9.19 12.99
C GLY A 183 -10.03 -10.69 13.24
N GLY A 184 -10.09 -11.45 12.18
CA GLY A 184 -9.98 -12.90 12.10
C GLY A 184 -10.44 -13.37 10.73
N PRO A 185 -10.23 -14.65 10.37
CA PRO A 185 -10.55 -15.13 9.03
C PRO A 185 -12.06 -15.18 8.78
N GLY A 186 -12.53 -14.58 7.70
CA GLY A 186 -13.94 -14.63 7.29
C GLY A 186 -14.36 -13.52 6.33
N GLN A 187 -15.69 -13.37 6.18
CA GLN A 187 -16.34 -12.41 5.28
C GLN A 187 -17.35 -11.49 5.98
N ALA A 188 -17.67 -11.78 7.26
CA ALA A 188 -18.54 -10.90 8.04
C ALA A 188 -17.87 -9.55 8.33
N ASP A 189 -18.67 -8.59 8.81
CA ASP A 189 -18.14 -7.30 9.24
C ASP A 189 -17.20 -7.50 10.43
N GLY A 190 -16.01 -6.90 10.33
CA GLY A 190 -14.93 -7.10 11.29
C GLY A 190 -14.03 -8.31 11.01
N GLU A 191 -14.37 -9.22 10.10
CA GLU A 191 -13.52 -10.32 9.65
C GLU A 191 -12.74 -9.95 8.39
N PHE A 192 -11.62 -10.64 8.13
CA PHE A 192 -10.76 -10.38 6.99
C PHE A 192 -10.46 -11.64 6.17
N PHE A 193 -10.15 -11.43 4.91
CA PHE A 193 -9.51 -12.43 4.08
C PHE A 193 -8.35 -11.79 3.32
N ARG A 194 -7.13 -11.99 3.84
CA ARG A 194 -5.88 -11.42 3.31
C ARG A 194 -5.86 -9.88 3.37
N PRO A 195 -5.91 -9.26 4.55
CA PRO A 195 -5.74 -7.81 4.66
C PRO A 195 -4.34 -7.41 4.16
N THR A 196 -4.26 -6.38 3.31
CA THR A 196 -3.00 -6.01 2.65
C THR A 196 -2.45 -4.67 3.07
N SER A 197 -3.29 -3.72 3.43
CA SER A 197 -2.85 -2.39 3.85
C SER A 197 -3.68 -1.88 5.01
N VAL A 198 -3.07 -1.06 5.82
CA VAL A 198 -3.70 -0.36 6.95
C VAL A 198 -3.26 1.09 6.92
N ALA A 199 -4.18 2.01 7.22
CA ALA A 199 -3.90 3.43 7.45
C ALA A 199 -4.67 3.90 8.69
N VAL A 200 -4.18 4.94 9.35
CA VAL A 200 -4.84 5.50 10.54
C VAL A 200 -4.95 7.01 10.38
N ASP A 201 -6.15 7.55 10.52
CA ASP A 201 -6.36 9.00 10.44
C ASP A 201 -6.05 9.69 11.78
N LYS A 202 -6.05 11.03 11.75
CA LYS A 202 -5.79 11.86 12.94
C LYS A 202 -6.82 11.71 14.07
N ASP A 203 -8.01 11.20 13.73
CA ASP A 203 -9.09 10.97 14.71
C ASP A 203 -9.02 9.54 15.28
N GLY A 204 -8.05 8.73 14.82
CA GLY A 204 -7.80 7.37 15.29
C GLY A 204 -8.68 6.31 14.61
N LEU A 205 -9.35 6.64 13.50
CA LEU A 205 -10.02 5.62 12.69
C LEU A 205 -9.00 4.82 11.88
N ILE A 206 -9.20 3.52 11.85
CA ILE A 206 -8.30 2.55 11.22
C ILE A 206 -8.97 2.04 9.94
N TYR A 207 -8.29 2.20 8.82
CA TYR A 207 -8.75 1.80 7.48
C TYR A 207 -7.96 0.58 7.03
N VAL A 208 -8.65 -0.49 6.63
CA VAL A 208 -8.02 -1.76 6.26
C VAL A 208 -8.54 -2.23 4.92
N THR A 209 -7.63 -2.46 3.95
CA THR A 209 -7.99 -3.13 2.70
C THR A 209 -8.11 -4.63 2.93
N ASP A 210 -9.30 -5.15 2.70
CA ASP A 210 -9.67 -6.56 2.83
C ASP A 210 -9.66 -7.19 1.42
N PHE A 211 -8.45 -7.52 0.96
CA PHE A 211 -8.11 -7.79 -0.44
C PHE A 211 -9.00 -8.82 -1.11
N LYS A 212 -9.22 -9.98 -0.47
CA LYS A 212 -9.99 -11.10 -1.05
C LYS A 212 -11.50 -10.97 -0.85
N ASN A 213 -11.94 -10.03 -0.01
CA ASN A 213 -13.34 -9.68 0.17
C ASN A 213 -13.76 -8.45 -0.65
N ASP A 214 -12.85 -7.90 -1.48
CA ASP A 214 -13.11 -6.76 -2.36
C ASP A 214 -13.74 -5.55 -1.65
N ARG A 215 -13.23 -5.21 -0.44
CA ARG A 215 -13.75 -4.12 0.38
C ARG A 215 -12.66 -3.37 1.15
N LEU A 216 -12.98 -2.15 1.58
CA LEU A 216 -12.27 -1.45 2.64
C LEU A 216 -13.14 -1.50 3.90
N GLN A 217 -12.57 -1.84 5.04
CA GLN A 217 -13.24 -1.76 6.33
C GLN A 217 -12.65 -0.66 7.19
N VAL A 218 -13.51 -0.02 7.99
CA VAL A 218 -13.13 1.07 8.91
C VAL A 218 -13.44 0.63 10.34
N PHE A 219 -12.49 0.85 11.23
CA PHE A 219 -12.57 0.49 12.65
C PHE A 219 -12.30 1.71 13.53
N ASP A 220 -12.80 1.68 14.75
CA ASP A 220 -12.42 2.65 15.76
C ASP A 220 -11.02 2.33 16.35
N SER A 221 -10.52 3.19 17.23
CA SER A 221 -9.21 3.03 17.87
C SER A 221 -9.11 1.80 18.78
N GLN A 222 -10.23 1.17 19.16
CA GLN A 222 -10.32 -0.07 19.92
C GLN A 222 -10.44 -1.31 19.03
N GLY A 223 -10.46 -1.15 17.71
CA GLY A 223 -10.61 -2.25 16.76
C GLY A 223 -12.04 -2.74 16.57
N ASN A 224 -13.05 -1.96 16.99
CA ASN A 224 -14.44 -2.28 16.72
C ASN A 224 -14.81 -1.83 15.29
N PHE A 225 -15.54 -2.68 14.57
CA PHE A 225 -16.03 -2.35 13.22
C PHE A 225 -16.96 -1.14 13.25
N VAL A 226 -16.72 -0.17 12.38
CA VAL A 226 -17.53 1.05 12.21
C VAL A 226 -18.34 0.98 10.93
N THR A 227 -17.68 0.79 9.79
CA THR A 227 -18.32 0.75 8.48
C THR A 227 -17.43 0.05 7.44
N LYS A 228 -17.97 -0.14 6.24
CA LYS A 228 -17.20 -0.64 5.09
C LYS A 228 -17.54 0.13 3.83
N LEU A 229 -16.58 0.25 2.93
CA LEU A 229 -16.74 0.76 1.59
C LEU A 229 -16.56 -0.39 0.61
N LEU A 230 -17.47 -0.47 -0.36
CA LEU A 230 -17.44 -1.49 -1.42
C LEU A 230 -16.92 -0.92 -2.76
N GLY A 231 -16.66 0.38 -2.78
CA GLY A 231 -16.25 1.13 -3.96
C GLY A 231 -17.42 1.88 -4.61
N GLU A 232 -17.14 3.07 -5.12
CA GLU A 232 -18.10 3.95 -5.83
C GLU A 232 -17.41 4.67 -7.01
N ALA A 233 -16.57 3.96 -7.75
CA ALA A 233 -15.82 4.57 -8.83
C ALA A 233 -16.74 5.03 -9.96
N THR A 234 -16.44 6.21 -10.48
CA THR A 234 -16.89 6.68 -11.78
C THR A 234 -15.72 6.66 -12.76
N LEU A 235 -16.01 6.81 -14.06
CA LEU A 235 -14.93 7.01 -15.01
C LEU A 235 -14.17 8.30 -14.68
N SER A 236 -12.84 8.23 -14.60
CA SER A 236 -11.99 9.42 -14.54
C SER A 236 -12.22 10.31 -15.76
N LYS A 237 -11.79 11.57 -15.71
CA LYS A 237 -11.88 12.48 -16.87
C LYS A 237 -11.23 11.87 -18.12
N TRP A 238 -10.08 11.20 -17.96
CA TRP A 238 -9.37 10.53 -19.04
C TRP A 238 -10.07 9.29 -19.56
N GLY A 239 -10.64 8.47 -18.66
CA GLY A 239 -11.42 7.28 -19.03
C GLY A 239 -12.68 7.67 -19.81
N ARG A 240 -13.39 8.72 -19.39
CA ARG A 240 -14.58 9.25 -20.07
C ARG A 240 -14.23 9.77 -21.46
N GLN A 241 -13.20 10.61 -21.56
CA GLN A 241 -12.71 11.15 -22.83
C GLN A 241 -12.32 10.03 -23.79
N ARG A 242 -11.64 8.99 -23.31
CA ARG A 242 -11.26 7.85 -24.15
C ARG A 242 -12.47 7.05 -24.65
N VAL A 243 -13.44 6.78 -23.79
CA VAL A 243 -14.69 6.10 -24.17
C VAL A 243 -15.43 6.91 -25.23
N GLU A 244 -15.53 8.23 -25.08
CA GLU A 244 -16.22 9.12 -26.02
C GLU A 244 -15.56 9.17 -27.40
N LEU A 245 -14.22 9.02 -27.48
CA LEU A 245 -13.47 8.99 -28.72
C LEU A 245 -13.61 7.67 -29.50
N GLU A 246 -14.10 6.61 -28.87
CA GLU A 246 -14.17 5.26 -29.44
C GLU A 246 -15.63 4.77 -29.51
N PRO A 247 -16.35 4.99 -30.63
CA PRO A 247 -17.79 4.64 -30.75
C PRO A 247 -18.11 3.18 -30.43
N MET A 248 -17.17 2.27 -30.69
CA MET A 248 -17.32 0.85 -30.36
C MET A 248 -17.30 0.61 -28.83
N MET A 249 -16.53 1.40 -28.08
CA MET A 249 -16.51 1.33 -26.62
C MET A 249 -17.82 1.88 -26.02
N VAL A 250 -18.35 2.98 -26.56
CA VAL A 250 -19.65 3.53 -26.15
C VAL A 250 -20.73 2.48 -26.32
N LYS A 251 -20.84 1.92 -27.54
CA LYS A 251 -21.85 0.90 -27.85
C LYS A 251 -21.66 -0.38 -27.02
N GLY A 252 -20.43 -0.80 -26.80
CA GLY A 252 -20.12 -1.96 -25.95
C GLY A 252 -20.57 -1.75 -24.51
N ARG A 253 -20.40 -0.55 -23.96
CA ARG A 253 -20.85 -0.19 -22.60
C ARG A 253 -22.38 -0.17 -22.50
N GLU A 254 -23.07 0.41 -23.50
CA GLU A 254 -24.54 0.43 -23.54
C GLU A 254 -25.15 -0.99 -23.60
N LEU A 255 -24.47 -1.93 -24.27
CA LEU A 255 -24.93 -3.32 -24.38
C LEU A 255 -24.59 -4.17 -23.15
N ALA A 256 -23.62 -3.77 -22.33
CA ALA A 256 -23.17 -4.52 -21.16
C ALA A 256 -24.07 -4.21 -19.94
N GLN A 257 -25.15 -4.96 -19.79
CA GLN A 257 -26.06 -4.82 -18.65
C GLN A 257 -25.34 -4.94 -17.31
N GLY A 258 -25.58 -3.98 -16.40
CA GLY A 258 -24.99 -3.94 -15.05
C GLY A 258 -23.48 -3.69 -15.02
N LEU A 259 -22.87 -3.26 -16.13
CA LEU A 259 -21.45 -2.94 -16.18
C LEU A 259 -21.10 -1.79 -15.23
N GLU A 260 -21.89 -0.71 -15.25
CA GLU A 260 -21.64 0.46 -14.41
C GLU A 260 -21.66 0.13 -12.92
N GLU A 261 -22.61 -0.68 -12.46
CA GLU A 261 -22.68 -1.11 -11.07
C GLU A 261 -21.48 -1.97 -10.66
N ARG A 262 -21.03 -2.86 -11.55
CA ARG A 262 -19.84 -3.67 -11.29
C ARG A 262 -18.54 -2.87 -11.33
N GLU A 263 -18.47 -1.85 -12.21
CA GLU A 263 -17.30 -0.97 -12.30
C GLU A 263 -17.15 -0.07 -11.08
N LYS A 264 -18.23 0.29 -10.38
CA LYS A 264 -18.19 1.07 -9.14
C LYS A 264 -17.46 0.34 -8.02
N LEU A 265 -17.67 -0.97 -7.89
CA LEU A 265 -17.17 -1.76 -6.79
C LEU A 265 -15.64 -1.93 -6.83
N PHE A 266 -15.04 -2.14 -5.67
CA PHE A 266 -13.63 -2.55 -5.59
C PHE A 266 -13.40 -3.91 -6.25
N HIS A 267 -12.19 -4.11 -6.75
CA HIS A 267 -11.70 -5.40 -7.18
C HIS A 267 -10.22 -5.53 -6.90
N GLY A 268 -9.90 -6.24 -5.82
CA GLY A 268 -8.55 -6.40 -5.29
C GLY A 268 -7.97 -5.08 -4.73
N PRO A 269 -8.60 -4.44 -3.71
CA PRO A 269 -8.00 -3.29 -3.05
C PRO A 269 -6.75 -3.72 -2.28
N ILE A 270 -5.60 -3.10 -2.58
CA ILE A 270 -4.30 -3.52 -2.03
C ILE A 270 -3.59 -2.44 -1.23
N GLY A 271 -3.95 -1.18 -1.39
CA GLY A 271 -3.35 -0.06 -0.68
C GLY A 271 -4.39 0.92 -0.20
N VAL A 272 -4.20 1.45 0.98
CA VAL A 272 -4.98 2.55 1.53
C VAL A 272 -4.06 3.54 2.21
N GLU A 273 -4.33 4.84 1.97
CA GLU A 273 -3.70 5.96 2.66
C GLU A 273 -4.76 6.99 3.02
N VAL A 274 -4.52 7.75 4.07
CA VAL A 274 -5.40 8.83 4.50
C VAL A 274 -4.59 10.09 4.73
N ASP A 275 -5.07 11.23 4.21
CA ASP A 275 -4.40 12.50 4.41
C ASP A 275 -5.02 13.32 5.56
N ASP A 276 -4.36 14.44 5.90
CA ASP A 276 -4.78 15.34 6.99
C ASP A 276 -6.14 16.02 6.74
N ASP A 277 -6.59 16.09 5.48
CA ASP A 277 -7.90 16.62 5.09
C ASP A 277 -9.01 15.56 5.17
N GLY A 278 -8.68 14.33 5.55
CA GLY A 278 -9.60 13.19 5.69
C GLY A 278 -10.01 12.59 4.35
N ARG A 279 -9.16 12.73 3.30
CA ARG A 279 -9.32 11.98 2.05
C ARG A 279 -8.70 10.61 2.21
N VAL A 280 -9.42 9.58 1.80
CA VAL A 280 -8.98 8.19 1.82
C VAL A 280 -8.72 7.74 0.40
N PHE A 281 -7.50 7.38 0.11
CA PHE A 281 -7.02 6.91 -1.18
C PHE A 281 -6.94 5.39 -1.16
N VAL A 282 -7.67 4.72 -2.05
CA VAL A 282 -7.69 3.26 -2.13
C VAL A 282 -7.21 2.82 -3.51
N ILE A 283 -6.16 2.01 -3.55
CA ILE A 283 -5.58 1.48 -4.78
C ILE A 283 -6.07 0.06 -5.03
N GLU A 284 -6.50 -0.20 -6.26
CA GLU A 284 -6.95 -1.52 -6.73
C GLU A 284 -5.96 -2.10 -7.75
N CYS A 285 -5.51 -3.33 -7.51
CA CYS A 285 -4.58 -3.99 -8.44
C CYS A 285 -5.29 -4.54 -9.69
N SER A 286 -6.47 -5.13 -9.55
CA SER A 286 -7.15 -5.82 -10.67
C SER A 286 -7.72 -4.86 -11.70
N ARG A 287 -8.01 -3.62 -11.32
CA ARG A 287 -8.51 -2.57 -12.23
C ARG A 287 -7.53 -1.45 -12.48
N GLN A 288 -6.35 -1.51 -11.86
CA GLN A 288 -5.27 -0.53 -12.03
C GLN A 288 -5.78 0.91 -11.87
N ARG A 289 -6.53 1.17 -10.79
CA ARG A 289 -7.09 2.48 -10.50
C ARG A 289 -6.95 2.83 -9.02
N MET A 290 -7.12 4.10 -8.73
CA MET A 290 -7.26 4.64 -7.39
C MET A 290 -8.65 5.25 -7.25
N GLN A 291 -9.33 4.97 -6.14
CA GLN A 291 -10.55 5.65 -5.73
C GLN A 291 -10.24 6.55 -4.55
N VAL A 292 -10.84 7.75 -4.54
CA VAL A 292 -10.66 8.73 -3.47
C VAL A 292 -12.01 8.98 -2.81
N PHE A 293 -12.06 8.82 -1.50
CA PHE A 293 -13.24 9.08 -0.67
C PHE A 293 -12.93 10.22 0.29
N LYS A 294 -13.93 10.98 0.66
CA LYS A 294 -13.80 12.03 1.66
C LYS A 294 -14.66 11.72 2.88
N LYS A 295 -14.04 11.75 4.05
CA LYS A 295 -14.75 11.65 5.32
C LYS A 295 -15.67 12.87 5.50
N GLN A 296 -16.97 12.62 5.69
CA GLN A 296 -17.95 13.68 6.00
C GLN A 296 -18.39 13.53 7.46
N GLY A 297 -17.91 14.44 8.34
CA GLY A 297 -18.21 14.38 9.77
C GLY A 297 -17.63 13.13 10.47
N ALA A 298 -18.33 12.59 11.44
CA ALA A 298 -17.93 11.38 12.18
C ALA A 298 -18.37 10.07 11.49
N ILE A 299 -19.12 10.13 10.38
CA ILE A 299 -19.67 8.97 9.66
C ILE A 299 -19.39 9.16 8.17
N TYR A 300 -18.98 8.08 7.50
CA TYR A 300 -18.85 8.05 6.04
C TYR A 300 -20.22 8.00 5.38
N ASP A 301 -20.62 9.10 4.72
CA ASP A 301 -21.59 9.04 3.64
C ASP A 301 -20.81 8.84 2.34
N GLY A 302 -20.95 7.64 1.75
CA GLY A 302 -20.23 7.27 0.53
C GLY A 302 -20.75 8.08 -0.67
N GLY A 303 -20.07 9.17 -0.98
CA GLY A 303 -20.23 9.90 -2.22
C GLY A 303 -18.84 10.19 -2.81
N PRO A 304 -18.66 10.08 -4.14
CA PRO A 304 -17.41 10.47 -4.79
C PRO A 304 -17.19 11.98 -4.66
N LEU A 305 -15.91 12.39 -4.62
CA LEU A 305 -15.49 13.79 -4.75
C LEU A 305 -15.88 14.36 -6.09
#